data_b217c93a7b01387eb444cc73309e7835
#
_entry.id   b217c93a7b01387eb444cc73309e7835
#
_cell.length_a   1.000
_cell.length_b   1.000
_cell.length_c   1.000
_cell.angle_alpha   90.00
_cell.angle_beta   90.00
_cell.angle_gamma   90.00
#
_symmetry.space_group_name_H-M   'P 1'
#
loop_
_entity.id
_entity.type
_entity.pdbx_description
1 polymer ?
#
loop_
_entity_poly.entity_id
_entity_poly.type
_entity_poly.pdbx_seq_one_letter_code
_entity_poly.pdbx_strand_id
1 'polypeptide(L)'
;AALGATIEDIEKMLEDNKNDFLVEIANDNSDGQIVLSGKIQDLEKLSAVLKVNKIKNIKLPVSAPFHCSLMNKATNIMKKELVKLKFKKGSNSLISNITADEIFNADELKDLLIMQIENRVRWRESVINMIGKDINQFIEIGPGKVLSGLVKRVGKEVEVSSINNEEDIKNIKI
;
A
#
# COMPACT_ATOMS: atom_id res chain seq x y z
N ALA A 1 10.66 -4.46 5.07
CA ALA A 1 10.70 -3.22 4.29
C ALA A 1 12.12 -2.97 3.78
N ALA A 2 12.27 -2.76 2.48
CA ALA A 2 13.50 -2.28 1.84
C ALA A 2 13.50 -0.75 1.85
N LEU A 3 14.62 -0.15 2.26
CA LEU A 3 14.76 1.29 2.41
C LEU A 3 15.88 1.81 1.50
N GLY A 4 15.59 2.89 0.78
CA GLY A 4 16.55 3.55 -0.11
C GLY A 4 16.69 2.91 -1.51
N ALA A 5 15.79 1.99 -1.88
CA ALA A 5 15.71 1.41 -3.22
C ALA A 5 14.45 1.89 -3.94
N THR A 6 14.51 1.98 -5.26
CA THR A 6 13.35 2.25 -6.11
C THR A 6 12.52 0.99 -6.31
N ILE A 7 11.30 1.13 -6.82
CA ILE A 7 10.45 -0.01 -7.15
C ILE A 7 11.08 -0.85 -8.25
N GLU A 8 11.68 -0.20 -9.26
CA GLU A 8 12.36 -0.83 -10.39
C GLU A 8 13.58 -1.66 -9.94
N ASP A 9 14.37 -1.14 -8.99
CA ASP A 9 15.51 -1.88 -8.41
C ASP A 9 15.03 -3.17 -7.73
N ILE A 10 13.93 -3.08 -6.97
CA ILE A 10 13.36 -4.23 -6.26
C ILE A 10 12.74 -5.22 -7.25
N GLU A 11 11.96 -4.77 -8.23
CA GLU A 11 11.37 -5.65 -9.26
C GLU A 11 12.45 -6.41 -10.02
N LYS A 12 13.52 -5.74 -10.43
CA LYS A 12 14.67 -6.38 -11.09
C LYS A 12 15.33 -7.41 -10.18
N MET A 13 15.56 -7.07 -8.91
CA MET A 13 16.17 -7.97 -7.96
C MET A 13 15.32 -9.22 -7.71
N LEU A 14 14.00 -9.09 -7.63
CA LEU A 14 13.10 -10.23 -7.48
C LEU A 14 13.10 -11.10 -8.73
N GLU A 15 13.11 -10.51 -9.92
CA GLU A 15 13.18 -11.27 -11.18
C GLU A 15 14.52 -12.02 -11.34
N ASP A 16 15.65 -11.36 -11.02
CA ASP A 16 16.98 -11.97 -11.10
C ASP A 16 17.14 -13.16 -10.13
N ASN A 17 16.36 -13.22 -9.04
CA ASN A 17 16.43 -14.25 -8.01
C ASN A 17 15.14 -15.11 -7.90
N LYS A 18 14.27 -15.11 -8.89
CA LYS A 18 12.96 -15.79 -8.85
C LYS A 18 13.03 -17.31 -8.64
N ASN A 19 14.17 -17.93 -8.95
CA ASN A 19 14.40 -19.35 -8.74
C ASN A 19 14.89 -19.69 -7.33
N ASP A 20 15.36 -18.71 -6.56
CA ASP A 20 15.96 -18.90 -5.25
C ASP A 20 14.97 -18.67 -4.10
N PHE A 21 14.00 -17.76 -4.30
CA PHE A 21 12.96 -17.43 -3.34
C PHE A 21 11.72 -16.85 -4.02
N LEU A 22 10.56 -17.03 -3.38
CA LEU A 22 9.30 -16.42 -3.80
C LEU A 22 8.89 -15.34 -2.81
N VAL A 23 9.10 -14.09 -3.22
CA VAL A 23 8.71 -12.90 -2.46
C VAL A 23 8.00 -11.93 -3.40
N GLU A 24 6.98 -11.28 -2.89
CA GLU A 24 6.15 -10.33 -3.64
C GLU A 24 6.23 -8.93 -3.03
N ILE A 25 6.03 -7.91 -3.86
CA ILE A 25 5.94 -6.53 -3.37
C ILE A 25 4.54 -6.33 -2.79
N ALA A 26 4.49 -6.09 -1.48
CA ALA A 26 3.25 -5.85 -0.74
C ALA A 26 2.81 -4.38 -0.82
N ASN A 27 3.74 -3.43 -0.64
CA ASN A 27 3.43 -2.01 -0.71
C ASN A 27 4.54 -1.24 -1.44
N ASP A 28 4.13 -0.37 -2.34
CA ASP A 28 4.92 0.75 -2.84
C ASP A 28 4.47 2.02 -2.10
N ASN A 29 5.16 2.33 -0.99
CA ASN A 29 4.74 3.39 -0.08
C ASN A 29 5.28 4.78 -0.46
N SER A 30 6.50 4.85 -0.93
CA SER A 30 7.18 6.06 -1.40
C SER A 30 8.51 5.67 -2.05
N ASP A 31 9.13 6.57 -2.77
CA ASP A 31 10.51 6.37 -3.22
C ASP A 31 11.40 6.05 -2.02
N GLY A 32 12.09 4.92 -2.11
CA GLY A 32 12.94 4.42 -1.03
C GLY A 32 12.19 3.77 0.14
N GLN A 33 10.92 3.37 -0.01
CA GLN A 33 10.22 2.58 1.01
C GLN A 33 9.27 1.55 0.38
N ILE A 34 9.80 0.38 0.10
CA ILE A 34 9.08 -0.75 -0.48
C ILE A 34 8.89 -1.84 0.57
N VAL A 35 7.67 -2.33 0.74
CA VAL A 35 7.39 -3.48 1.63
C VAL A 35 7.29 -4.76 0.82
N LEU A 36 7.92 -5.80 1.33
CA LEU A 36 8.03 -7.10 0.70
C LEU A 36 7.37 -8.15 1.59
N SER A 37 6.64 -9.08 0.99
CA SER A 37 5.88 -10.12 1.67
C SER A 37 6.17 -11.49 1.07
N GLY A 38 6.22 -12.52 1.92
CA GLY A 38 6.53 -13.88 1.52
C GLY A 38 6.71 -14.81 2.73
N LYS A 39 7.16 -16.03 2.48
CA LYS A 39 7.53 -16.95 3.55
C LYS A 39 8.77 -16.44 4.29
N ILE A 40 8.86 -16.70 5.60
CA ILE A 40 9.97 -16.25 6.43
C ILE A 40 11.34 -16.67 5.83
N GLN A 41 11.48 -17.91 5.41
CA GLN A 41 12.70 -18.42 4.81
C GLN A 41 13.10 -17.68 3.53
N ASP A 42 12.12 -17.33 2.70
CA ASP A 42 12.36 -16.59 1.45
C ASP A 42 12.71 -15.13 1.74
N LEU A 43 12.07 -14.51 2.73
CA LEU A 43 12.41 -13.17 3.19
C LEU A 43 13.81 -13.08 3.82
N GLU A 44 14.29 -14.14 4.47
CA GLU A 44 15.65 -14.22 5.00
C GLU A 44 16.69 -14.28 3.87
N LYS A 45 16.44 -15.07 2.82
CA LYS A 45 17.29 -15.10 1.62
C LYS A 45 17.32 -13.73 0.94
N LEU A 46 16.15 -13.12 0.72
CA LEU A 46 16.07 -11.78 0.15
C LEU A 46 16.82 -10.76 1.02
N SER A 47 16.70 -10.84 2.35
CA SER A 47 17.44 -9.93 3.26
C SER A 47 18.96 -10.02 3.05
N ALA A 48 19.49 -11.19 2.77
CA ALA A 48 20.92 -11.37 2.44
C ALA A 48 21.27 -10.69 1.10
N VAL A 49 20.44 -10.87 0.07
CA VAL A 49 20.62 -10.22 -1.24
C VAL A 49 20.55 -8.69 -1.12
N LEU A 50 19.59 -8.16 -0.36
CA LEU A 50 19.47 -6.72 -0.10
C LEU A 50 20.71 -6.16 0.57
N LYS A 51 21.28 -6.88 1.56
CA LYS A 51 22.52 -6.47 2.25
C LYS A 51 23.71 -6.44 1.32
N VAL A 52 23.89 -7.44 0.45
CA VAL A 52 24.97 -7.47 -0.56
C VAL A 52 24.86 -6.24 -1.48
N ASN A 53 23.66 -5.86 -1.85
CA ASN A 53 23.38 -4.67 -2.67
C ASN A 53 23.35 -3.35 -1.86
N LYS A 54 23.76 -3.37 -0.58
CA LYS A 54 23.79 -2.20 0.32
C LYS A 54 22.43 -1.53 0.53
N ILE A 55 21.33 -2.28 0.34
CA ILE A 55 19.98 -1.83 0.59
C ILE A 55 19.61 -2.16 2.05
N LYS A 56 19.33 -1.14 2.83
CA LYS A 56 18.87 -1.30 4.21
C LYS A 56 17.51 -1.99 4.23
N ASN A 57 17.34 -2.99 5.08
CA ASN A 57 16.06 -3.64 5.26
C ASN A 57 15.70 -3.83 6.73
N ILE A 58 14.40 -3.81 7.02
CA ILE A 58 13.85 -3.90 8.37
C ILE A 58 12.70 -4.91 8.36
N LYS A 59 12.72 -5.86 9.30
CA LYS A 59 11.59 -6.75 9.53
C LYS A 59 10.46 -5.98 10.22
N LEU A 60 9.26 -6.03 9.63
CA LEU A 60 8.09 -5.38 10.21
C LEU A 60 7.44 -6.30 11.26
N PRO A 61 6.91 -5.75 12.37
CA PRO A 61 6.23 -6.51 13.42
C PRO A 61 4.79 -6.82 13.02
N VAL A 62 4.61 -7.60 11.94
CA VAL A 62 3.29 -8.02 11.44
C VAL A 62 3.12 -9.52 11.59
N SER A 63 1.86 -9.97 11.76
CA SER A 63 1.52 -11.35 12.05
C SER A 63 1.18 -12.21 10.81
N ALA A 64 1.04 -11.58 9.64
CA ALA A 64 0.65 -12.27 8.41
C ALA A 64 1.37 -11.68 7.19
N PRO A 65 1.52 -12.46 6.10
CA PRO A 65 2.12 -12.01 4.85
C PRO A 65 1.09 -11.24 4.00
N PHE A 66 0.69 -10.06 4.48
CA PHE A 66 -0.31 -9.24 3.79
C PHE A 66 0.13 -8.86 2.36
N HIS A 67 -0.86 -8.68 1.49
CA HIS A 67 -0.69 -8.21 0.11
C HIS A 67 0.22 -9.09 -0.75
N CYS A 68 0.12 -10.42 -0.61
CA CYS A 68 0.77 -11.40 -1.48
C CYS A 68 -0.10 -12.67 -1.62
N SER A 69 0.27 -13.53 -2.54
CA SER A 69 -0.46 -14.77 -2.87
C SER A 69 -0.68 -15.73 -1.70
N LEU A 70 0.12 -15.64 -0.64
CA LEU A 70 -0.06 -16.43 0.59
C LEU A 70 -1.36 -16.09 1.35
N MET A 71 -2.01 -14.96 1.03
CA MET A 71 -3.30 -14.55 1.60
C MET A 71 -4.51 -15.20 0.91
N ASN A 72 -4.34 -16.08 -0.06
CA ASN A 72 -5.41 -16.68 -0.87
C ASN A 72 -6.56 -17.27 -0.04
N LYS A 73 -6.28 -17.91 1.11
CA LYS A 73 -7.33 -18.40 2.01
C LYS A 73 -8.22 -17.27 2.54
N ALA A 74 -7.64 -16.15 2.92
CA ALA A 74 -8.37 -14.98 3.41
C ALA A 74 -9.18 -14.34 2.26
N THR A 75 -8.61 -14.25 1.06
CA THR A 75 -9.28 -13.78 -0.15
C THR A 75 -10.55 -14.58 -0.43
N ASN A 76 -10.46 -15.92 -0.37
CA ASN A 76 -11.60 -16.80 -0.62
C ASN A 76 -12.72 -16.65 0.42
N ILE A 77 -12.38 -16.39 1.68
CA ILE A 77 -13.36 -16.11 2.74
C ILE A 77 -14.00 -14.75 2.51
N MET A 78 -13.20 -13.71 2.30
CA MET A 78 -13.68 -12.35 2.08
C MET A 78 -14.56 -12.24 0.83
N LYS A 79 -14.19 -12.92 -0.26
CA LYS A 79 -15.00 -12.99 -1.47
C LYS A 79 -16.42 -13.49 -1.19
N LYS A 80 -16.57 -14.57 -0.39
CA LYS A 80 -17.88 -15.12 0.00
C LYS A 80 -18.71 -14.12 0.80
N GLU A 81 -18.08 -13.30 1.63
CA GLU A 81 -18.79 -12.30 2.43
C GLU A 81 -19.13 -11.05 1.60
N LEU A 82 -18.19 -10.54 0.81
CA LEU A 82 -18.41 -9.34 -0.01
C LEU A 82 -19.48 -9.53 -1.09
N VAL A 83 -19.61 -10.74 -1.65
CA VAL A 83 -20.67 -11.05 -2.64
C VAL A 83 -22.08 -10.86 -2.06
N LYS A 84 -22.26 -11.08 -0.74
CA LYS A 84 -23.55 -10.89 -0.07
C LYS A 84 -23.94 -9.42 0.12
N LEU A 85 -22.98 -8.51 0.02
CA LEU A 85 -23.18 -7.08 0.28
C LEU A 85 -23.65 -6.37 -1.00
N LYS A 86 -24.57 -5.42 -0.79
CA LYS A 86 -24.98 -4.47 -1.82
C LYS A 86 -24.16 -3.19 -1.66
N PHE A 87 -23.28 -2.94 -2.60
CA PHE A 87 -22.55 -1.69 -2.66
C PHE A 87 -23.45 -0.61 -3.30
N LYS A 88 -23.36 0.61 -2.79
CA LYS A 88 -24.03 1.77 -3.36
C LYS A 88 -23.00 2.69 -3.98
N LYS A 89 -23.39 3.40 -5.03
CA LYS A 89 -22.55 4.47 -5.58
C LYS A 89 -22.29 5.51 -4.49
N GLY A 90 -21.04 5.81 -4.23
CA GLY A 90 -20.64 6.89 -3.32
C GLY A 90 -20.91 8.26 -3.93
N SER A 91 -20.98 9.28 -3.09
CA SER A 91 -21.04 10.69 -3.50
C SER A 91 -19.64 11.25 -3.83
N ASN A 92 -18.61 10.63 -3.31
CA ASN A 92 -17.21 11.06 -3.44
C ASN A 92 -16.42 10.06 -4.27
N SER A 93 -15.38 10.53 -4.92
CA SER A 93 -14.40 9.67 -5.59
C SER A 93 -13.63 8.82 -4.57
N LEU A 94 -13.27 7.61 -4.99
CA LEU A 94 -12.46 6.69 -4.21
C LEU A 94 -11.29 6.22 -5.09
N ILE A 95 -10.08 6.27 -4.56
CA ILE A 95 -8.90 5.76 -5.24
C ILE A 95 -8.64 4.33 -4.77
N SER A 96 -8.49 3.41 -5.73
CA SER A 96 -8.16 2.01 -5.43
C SER A 96 -6.67 1.82 -5.17
N ASN A 97 -6.34 1.03 -4.15
CA ASN A 97 -4.96 0.59 -3.91
C ASN A 97 -4.40 -0.31 -5.04
N ILE A 98 -5.27 -0.92 -5.85
CA ILE A 98 -4.90 -1.86 -6.93
C ILE A 98 -4.58 -1.12 -8.21
N THR A 99 -5.45 -0.22 -8.62
CA THR A 99 -5.30 0.54 -9.86
C THR A 99 -4.54 1.84 -9.70
N ALA A 100 -4.45 2.34 -8.45
CA ALA A 100 -3.99 3.69 -8.11
C ALA A 100 -4.82 4.79 -8.79
N ASP A 101 -6.05 4.49 -9.20
CA ASP A 101 -6.95 5.41 -9.91
C ASP A 101 -8.37 5.38 -9.33
N GLU A 102 -9.21 6.30 -9.79
CA GLU A 102 -10.59 6.46 -9.34
C GLU A 102 -11.47 5.26 -9.71
N ILE A 103 -12.35 4.92 -8.80
CA ILE A 103 -13.40 3.92 -8.98
C ILE A 103 -14.72 4.63 -9.15
N PHE A 104 -15.45 4.31 -10.21
CA PHE A 104 -16.71 4.95 -10.57
C PHE A 104 -17.95 4.09 -10.33
N ASN A 105 -17.79 2.79 -10.17
CA ASN A 105 -18.93 1.89 -9.99
C ASN A 105 -18.77 0.94 -8.81
N ALA A 106 -19.90 0.50 -8.28
CA ALA A 106 -19.96 -0.31 -7.07
C ALA A 106 -19.53 -1.77 -7.28
N ASP A 107 -19.70 -2.31 -8.47
CA ASP A 107 -19.31 -3.70 -8.75
C ASP A 107 -17.80 -3.81 -8.93
N GLU A 108 -17.20 -2.85 -9.64
CA GLU A 108 -15.75 -2.71 -9.75
C GLU A 108 -15.09 -2.57 -8.37
N LEU A 109 -15.67 -1.73 -7.48
CA LEU A 109 -15.17 -1.57 -6.12
C LEU A 109 -15.11 -2.92 -5.38
N LYS A 110 -16.14 -3.75 -5.53
CA LYS A 110 -16.20 -5.07 -4.87
C LYS A 110 -15.04 -5.96 -5.31
N ASP A 111 -14.80 -6.04 -6.60
CA ASP A 111 -13.72 -6.86 -7.16
C ASP A 111 -12.34 -6.34 -6.73
N LEU A 112 -12.13 -5.03 -6.75
CA LEU A 112 -10.88 -4.41 -6.30
C LEU A 112 -10.64 -4.61 -4.80
N LEU A 113 -11.69 -4.59 -3.95
CA LEU A 113 -11.59 -4.92 -2.53
C LEU A 113 -11.17 -6.37 -2.28
N ILE A 114 -11.58 -7.30 -3.13
CA ILE A 114 -11.13 -8.69 -3.06
C ILE A 114 -9.68 -8.79 -3.52
N MET A 115 -9.35 -8.18 -4.65
CA MET A 115 -8.02 -8.24 -5.24
C MET A 115 -6.94 -7.66 -4.33
N GLN A 116 -7.21 -6.58 -3.60
CA GLN A 116 -6.19 -5.93 -2.75
C GLN A 116 -5.67 -6.80 -1.61
N ILE A 117 -6.35 -7.91 -1.25
CA ILE A 117 -5.90 -8.81 -0.18
C ILE A 117 -4.60 -9.52 -0.56
N GLU A 118 -4.44 -9.86 -1.84
CA GLU A 118 -3.27 -10.57 -2.37
C GLU A 118 -2.34 -9.70 -3.21
N ASN A 119 -2.72 -8.47 -3.52
CA ASN A 119 -1.98 -7.64 -4.46
C ASN A 119 -1.36 -6.41 -3.80
N ARG A 120 -0.32 -5.89 -4.45
CA ARG A 120 0.44 -4.71 -4.04
C ARG A 120 -0.46 -3.49 -3.80
N VAL A 121 -0.24 -2.83 -2.68
CA VAL A 121 -0.78 -1.49 -2.43
C VAL A 121 0.08 -0.46 -3.17
N ARG A 122 -0.50 0.20 -4.15
CA ARG A 122 0.14 1.22 -5.00
C ARG A 122 -0.02 2.63 -4.40
N TRP A 123 0.38 2.78 -3.12
CA TRP A 123 0.16 4.02 -2.38
C TRP A 123 0.85 5.22 -3.00
N ARG A 124 2.13 5.09 -3.35
CA ARG A 124 2.90 6.15 -4.00
C ARG A 124 2.22 6.64 -5.27
N GLU A 125 1.84 5.71 -6.14
CA GLU A 125 1.16 6.01 -7.39
C GLU A 125 -0.21 6.68 -7.16
N SER A 126 -0.96 6.22 -6.13
CA SER A 126 -2.23 6.82 -5.75
C SER A 126 -2.08 8.28 -5.33
N VAL A 127 -1.06 8.58 -4.52
CA VAL A 127 -0.77 9.97 -4.09
C VAL A 127 -0.35 10.83 -5.28
N ILE A 128 0.53 10.32 -6.16
CA ILE A 128 0.96 11.03 -7.38
C ILE A 128 -0.25 11.33 -8.27
N ASN A 129 -1.15 10.36 -8.48
CA ASN A 129 -2.35 10.55 -9.29
C ASN A 129 -3.28 11.62 -8.68
N MET A 130 -3.50 11.59 -7.35
CA MET A 130 -4.30 12.61 -6.68
C MET A 130 -3.70 14.01 -6.83
N ILE A 131 -2.40 14.15 -6.64
CA ILE A 131 -1.70 15.44 -6.85
C ILE A 131 -1.81 15.91 -8.31
N GLY A 132 -1.67 14.99 -9.28
CA GLY A 132 -1.87 15.28 -10.71
C GLY A 132 -3.30 15.71 -11.07
N LYS A 133 -4.27 15.47 -10.20
CA LYS A 133 -5.66 15.93 -10.28
C LYS A 133 -5.93 17.17 -9.41
N ASP A 134 -4.92 17.95 -9.11
CA ASP A 134 -4.97 19.19 -8.32
C ASP A 134 -5.39 19.00 -6.85
N ILE A 135 -5.31 17.78 -6.31
CA ILE A 135 -5.52 17.56 -4.87
C ILE A 135 -4.24 17.97 -4.15
N ASN A 136 -4.31 19.03 -3.36
CA ASN A 136 -3.19 19.60 -2.63
C ASN A 136 -3.35 19.53 -1.10
N GLN A 137 -4.50 19.06 -0.60
CA GLN A 137 -4.76 18.89 0.82
C GLN A 137 -5.12 17.44 1.13
N PHE A 138 -4.42 16.85 2.11
CA PHE A 138 -4.63 15.47 2.56
C PHE A 138 -4.93 15.45 4.05
N ILE A 139 -5.96 14.71 4.44
CA ILE A 139 -6.38 14.58 5.83
C ILE A 139 -6.42 13.09 6.18
N GLU A 140 -5.51 12.66 7.06
CA GLU A 140 -5.54 11.30 7.61
C GLU A 140 -6.49 11.27 8.81
N ILE A 141 -7.54 10.45 8.74
CA ILE A 141 -8.51 10.28 9.82
C ILE A 141 -8.31 8.90 10.45
N GLY A 142 -7.90 8.88 11.72
CA GLY A 142 -7.66 7.65 12.46
C GLY A 142 -6.45 7.72 13.38
N PRO A 143 -6.10 6.64 14.09
CA PRO A 143 -4.99 6.65 15.02
C PRO A 143 -3.64 6.69 14.31
N GLY A 144 -2.80 7.63 14.71
CA GLY A 144 -1.44 7.77 14.19
C GLY A 144 -1.28 8.81 13.08
N LYS A 145 -0.12 8.77 12.41
CA LYS A 145 0.30 9.73 11.36
C LYS A 145 1.13 9.05 10.27
N VAL A 146 0.88 7.78 10.03
CA VAL A 146 1.71 6.98 9.11
C VAL A 146 1.47 7.41 7.67
N LEU A 147 0.20 7.51 7.25
CA LEU A 147 -0.14 7.90 5.88
C LEU A 147 0.22 9.37 5.63
N SER A 148 0.02 10.24 6.61
CA SER A 148 0.48 11.63 6.57
C SER A 148 1.98 11.75 6.30
N GLY A 149 2.77 10.91 6.97
CA GLY A 149 4.22 10.84 6.74
C GLY A 149 4.59 10.33 5.35
N LEU A 150 3.83 9.38 4.79
CA LEU A 150 4.04 8.86 3.45
C LEU A 150 3.65 9.89 2.38
N VAL A 151 2.50 10.57 2.54
CA VAL A 151 2.08 11.63 1.61
C VAL A 151 3.15 12.72 1.51
N LYS A 152 3.69 13.20 2.64
CA LYS A 152 4.76 14.22 2.65
C LYS A 152 6.05 13.79 1.96
N ARG A 153 6.33 12.50 1.87
CA ARG A 153 7.49 11.99 1.13
C ARG A 153 7.27 11.97 -0.37
N VAL A 154 6.03 11.74 -0.80
CA VAL A 154 5.64 11.70 -2.22
C VAL A 154 5.41 13.11 -2.76
N GLY A 155 4.63 13.93 -2.03
CA GLY A 155 4.28 15.31 -2.40
C GLY A 155 4.87 16.31 -1.41
N LYS A 156 5.93 17.03 -1.81
CA LYS A 156 6.63 17.98 -0.93
C LYS A 156 5.84 19.28 -0.69
N GLU A 157 4.96 19.64 -1.62
CA GLU A 157 4.24 20.93 -1.63
C GLU A 157 2.78 20.81 -1.21
N VAL A 158 2.35 19.60 -0.75
CA VAL A 158 0.97 19.39 -0.32
C VAL A 158 0.79 19.67 1.17
N GLU A 159 -0.40 20.12 1.53
CA GLU A 159 -0.83 20.28 2.92
C GLU A 159 -1.28 18.92 3.48
N VAL A 160 -0.78 18.56 4.66
CA VAL A 160 -1.13 17.29 5.29
C VAL A 160 -1.48 17.49 6.74
N SER A 161 -2.66 17.06 7.12
CA SER A 161 -3.18 17.07 8.48
C SER A 161 -3.58 15.67 8.94
N SER A 162 -3.64 15.45 10.25
CA SER A 162 -4.14 14.20 10.82
C SER A 162 -5.12 14.48 11.96
N ILE A 163 -6.21 13.73 11.98
CA ILE A 163 -7.28 13.80 12.97
C ILE A 163 -7.28 12.49 13.75
N ASN A 164 -6.86 12.54 15.01
CA ASN A 164 -6.79 11.38 15.90
C ASN A 164 -7.82 11.44 17.03
N ASN A 165 -8.37 12.62 17.32
CA ASN A 165 -9.31 12.88 18.41
C ASN A 165 -10.22 14.09 18.10
N GLU A 166 -11.17 14.39 19.00
CA GLU A 166 -12.12 15.48 18.83
C GLU A 166 -11.48 16.89 18.81
N GLU A 167 -10.37 17.06 19.50
CA GLU A 167 -9.67 18.35 19.53
C GLU A 167 -9.03 18.64 18.16
N ASP A 168 -8.51 17.63 17.49
CA ASP A 168 -7.95 17.78 16.15
C ASP A 168 -9.03 18.24 15.15
N ILE A 169 -10.29 17.77 15.31
CA ILE A 169 -11.41 18.21 14.46
C ILE A 169 -11.68 19.72 14.61
N LYS A 170 -11.59 20.25 15.84
CA LYS A 170 -11.82 21.67 16.11
C LYS A 170 -10.72 22.58 15.56
N ASN A 171 -9.53 22.04 15.42
CA ASN A 171 -8.33 22.78 15.03
C ASN A 171 -7.96 22.65 13.54
N ILE A 172 -8.60 21.73 12.82
CA ILE A 172 -8.32 21.55 11.39
C ILE A 172 -8.81 22.75 10.59
N LYS A 173 -7.95 23.24 9.72
CA LYS A 173 -8.31 24.25 8.71
C LYS A 173 -8.60 23.51 7.41
N ILE A 174 -9.83 23.60 6.93
CA ILE A 174 -10.29 23.08 5.65
C ILE A 174 -10.48 24.23 4.70
#